data_84ecb7cc4ab4f7b71086bc78d8ef5695
#
_entry.id   84ecb7cc4ab4f7b71086bc78d8ef5695
#
_cell.length_a   1.000
_cell.length_b   1.000
_cell.length_c   1.000
_cell.angle_alpha   90.00
_cell.angle_beta   90.00
_cell.angle_gamma   90.00
#
_symmetry.space_group_name_H-M   'P 1'
#
loop_
_entity.id
_entity.type
_entity.pdbx_description
1 polymer ?
#
loop_
_entity_poly.entity_id
_entity_poly.type
_entity_poly.pdbx_seq_one_letter_code
_entity_poly.pdbx_strand_id
1 'polypeptide(L)'
;MKSTSKRTFYPGDEWLYFKLYTGIKTADDILIRSVFPVVKKLMREEIITKFFFLRYSDPDFHIRFRVLVKNPKDLGYILYTVNQKLQRACKNAQIYRIQVDTYNRELERYGKDHIEFSESIFSADSECVLSILKILCKKDENYRWMVALKMIDCLFNDFGLSLTEKASYIEKMSLGFKQEYGFDLSLIHI
;
A
#
# COMPACT_ATOMS: atom_id res chain seq x y z
N MET A 1 24.75 -12.26 -16.96
CA MET A 1 25.02 -11.45 -15.75
C MET A 1 23.76 -11.47 -14.91
N LYS A 2 23.79 -12.00 -13.67
CA LYS A 2 22.66 -11.89 -12.75
C LYS A 2 22.57 -10.43 -12.34
N SER A 3 21.51 -9.76 -12.76
CA SER A 3 21.20 -8.40 -12.28
C SER A 3 20.95 -8.52 -10.79
N THR A 4 21.83 -7.95 -9.98
CA THR A 4 21.59 -7.85 -8.54
C THR A 4 20.55 -6.76 -8.35
N SER A 5 19.33 -7.12 -7.94
CA SER A 5 18.26 -6.15 -7.68
C SER A 5 18.74 -5.07 -6.70
N LYS A 6 18.58 -3.82 -7.07
CA LYS A 6 18.91 -2.67 -6.23
C LYS A 6 18.07 -2.72 -4.94
N ARG A 7 18.74 -2.58 -3.78
CA ARG A 7 18.07 -2.64 -2.46
C ARG A 7 17.48 -1.29 -2.04
N THR A 8 18.25 -0.24 -2.20
CA THR A 8 17.95 1.08 -1.62
C THR A 8 17.74 2.11 -2.71
N PHE A 9 16.64 2.85 -2.61
CA PHE A 9 16.30 3.94 -3.49
C PHE A 9 16.21 5.22 -2.67
N TYR A 10 17.12 6.15 -2.93
CA TYR A 10 17.15 7.46 -2.31
C TYR A 10 16.18 8.42 -3.01
N PRO A 11 15.74 9.51 -2.34
CA PRO A 11 15.00 10.57 -3.02
C PRO A 11 15.79 11.12 -4.23
N GLY A 12 15.25 10.92 -5.43
CA GLY A 12 15.95 11.21 -6.69
C GLY A 12 16.14 10.00 -7.58
N ASP A 13 16.04 8.79 -7.01
CA ASP A 13 16.05 7.53 -7.75
C ASP A 13 14.68 7.24 -8.41
N GLU A 14 14.62 6.10 -9.14
CA GLU A 14 13.42 5.67 -9.87
C GLU A 14 12.22 5.32 -8.98
N TRP A 15 12.40 4.93 -7.72
CA TRP A 15 11.32 4.80 -6.74
C TRP A 15 11.24 6.05 -5.87
N LEU A 16 10.14 6.79 -5.99
CA LEU A 16 9.83 7.92 -5.13
C LEU A 16 8.85 7.48 -4.04
N TYR A 17 9.23 7.71 -2.79
CA TYR A 17 8.51 7.26 -1.61
C TYR A 17 8.05 8.43 -0.74
N PHE A 18 6.73 8.50 -0.52
CA PHE A 18 6.09 9.49 0.36
C PHE A 18 5.57 8.80 1.62
N LYS A 19 5.75 9.46 2.75
CA LYS A 19 5.00 9.21 3.98
C LYS A 19 3.99 10.33 4.17
N LEU A 20 2.70 9.98 4.16
CA LEU A 20 1.60 10.93 4.35
C LEU A 20 1.02 10.71 5.74
N TYR A 21 1.41 11.53 6.71
CA TYR A 21 0.98 11.40 8.09
C TYR A 21 -0.44 11.94 8.27
N THR A 22 -1.33 11.08 8.76
CA THR A 22 -2.77 11.31 8.83
C THR A 22 -3.40 10.52 9.96
N GLY A 23 -4.67 10.76 10.25
CA GLY A 23 -5.44 9.91 11.16
C GLY A 23 -5.96 8.64 10.48
N ILE A 24 -6.18 7.57 11.26
CA ILE A 24 -6.68 6.27 10.76
C ILE A 24 -7.99 6.46 10.00
N LYS A 25 -8.94 7.25 10.55
CA LYS A 25 -10.26 7.48 9.96
C LYS A 25 -10.23 8.32 8.67
N THR A 26 -9.23 9.16 8.49
CA THR A 26 -9.08 10.04 7.32
C THR A 26 -8.28 9.41 6.18
N ALA A 27 -7.58 8.31 6.45
CA ALA A 27 -6.72 7.65 5.47
C ALA A 27 -7.46 7.24 4.18
N ASP A 28 -8.68 6.73 4.29
CA ASP A 28 -9.49 6.34 3.14
C ASP A 28 -9.86 7.53 2.26
N ASP A 29 -10.25 8.63 2.86
CA ASP A 29 -10.57 9.87 2.14
C ASP A 29 -9.34 10.39 1.37
N ILE A 30 -8.16 10.35 1.99
CA ILE A 30 -6.89 10.75 1.34
C ILE A 30 -6.58 9.82 0.18
N LEU A 31 -6.70 8.50 0.37
CA LEU A 31 -6.47 7.52 -0.68
C LEU A 31 -7.42 7.74 -1.86
N ILE A 32 -8.72 7.91 -1.61
CA ILE A 32 -9.73 8.05 -2.66
C ILE A 32 -9.66 9.42 -3.34
N ARG A 33 -9.54 10.51 -2.56
CA ARG A 33 -9.70 11.88 -3.07
C ARG A 33 -8.41 12.52 -3.54
N SER A 34 -7.26 12.04 -3.06
CA SER A 34 -5.96 12.62 -3.38
C SER A 34 -5.04 11.64 -4.09
N VAL A 35 -4.74 10.47 -3.49
CA VAL A 35 -3.78 9.50 -4.05
C VAL A 35 -4.31 8.90 -5.37
N PHE A 36 -5.55 8.41 -5.38
CA PHE A 36 -6.12 7.78 -6.57
C PHE A 36 -6.17 8.69 -7.81
N PRO A 37 -6.62 9.97 -7.73
CA PRO A 37 -6.53 10.88 -8.86
C PRO A 37 -5.11 11.18 -9.34
N VAL A 38 -4.13 11.28 -8.41
CA VAL A 38 -2.70 11.44 -8.75
C VAL A 38 -2.23 10.26 -9.56
N VAL A 39 -2.42 9.05 -9.03
CA VAL A 39 -1.99 7.82 -9.68
C VAL A 39 -2.60 7.70 -11.07
N LYS A 40 -3.94 7.86 -11.19
CA LYS A 40 -4.61 7.78 -12.50
C LYS A 40 -4.08 8.80 -13.50
N LYS A 41 -3.75 10.00 -13.05
CA LYS A 41 -3.16 11.03 -13.92
C LYS A 41 -1.77 10.60 -14.38
N LEU A 42 -0.87 10.27 -13.46
CA LEU A 42 0.52 9.93 -13.75
C LEU A 42 0.67 8.64 -14.56
N MET A 43 -0.18 7.64 -14.34
CA MET A 43 -0.23 6.41 -15.16
C MET A 43 -0.70 6.70 -16.58
N ARG A 44 -1.77 7.50 -16.76
CA ARG A 44 -2.28 7.89 -18.08
C ARG A 44 -1.26 8.72 -18.88
N GLU A 45 -0.48 9.55 -18.20
CA GLU A 45 0.59 10.35 -18.81
C GLU A 45 1.89 9.57 -18.99
N GLU A 46 1.89 8.27 -18.65
CA GLU A 46 3.05 7.37 -18.70
C GLU A 46 4.28 7.88 -17.92
N ILE A 47 4.07 8.70 -16.89
CA ILE A 47 5.13 9.24 -16.03
C ILE A 47 5.59 8.19 -14.99
N ILE A 48 4.66 7.38 -14.49
CA ILE A 48 4.94 6.26 -13.60
C ILE A 48 4.51 4.94 -14.22
N THR A 49 5.15 3.84 -13.84
CA THR A 49 4.84 2.50 -14.34
C THR A 49 4.19 1.60 -13.29
N LYS A 50 4.47 1.85 -12.02
CA LYS A 50 3.90 1.13 -10.88
C LYS A 50 3.69 2.10 -9.72
N PHE A 51 2.78 1.74 -8.86
CA PHE A 51 2.63 2.37 -7.56
C PHE A 51 2.11 1.35 -6.55
N PHE A 52 2.35 1.59 -5.28
CA PHE A 52 1.67 0.88 -4.21
C PHE A 52 1.65 1.70 -2.93
N PHE A 53 0.73 1.35 -2.03
CA PHE A 53 0.65 1.98 -0.74
C PHE A 53 0.45 0.96 0.37
N LEU A 54 0.89 1.35 1.57
CA LEU A 54 0.67 0.62 2.81
C LEU A 54 0.18 1.60 3.87
N ARG A 55 -0.66 1.14 4.78
CA ARG A 55 -0.97 1.85 6.02
C ARG A 55 -0.03 1.33 7.10
N TYR A 56 0.60 2.24 7.80
CA TYR A 56 1.62 1.88 8.77
C TYR A 56 1.56 2.79 10.00
N SER A 57 1.95 2.26 11.15
CA SER A 57 1.94 3.00 12.40
C SER A 57 3.28 2.80 13.10
N ASP A 58 4.24 3.69 12.79
CA ASP A 58 5.56 3.70 13.42
C ASP A 58 6.28 5.04 13.13
N PRO A 59 6.52 5.89 14.14
CA PRO A 59 5.84 5.92 15.45
C PRO A 59 4.37 6.38 15.33
N ASP A 60 4.04 7.18 14.29
CA ASP A 60 2.73 7.72 14.02
C ASP A 60 2.09 7.06 12.82
N PHE A 61 0.76 7.03 12.80
CA PHE A 61 0.02 6.48 11.66
C PHE A 61 0.25 7.31 10.39
N HIS A 62 0.60 6.64 9.29
CA HIS A 62 0.82 7.25 8.00
C HIS A 62 0.53 6.29 6.84
N ILE A 63 0.30 6.85 5.68
CA ILE A 63 0.24 6.13 4.42
C ILE A 63 1.64 6.16 3.80
N ARG A 64 2.23 4.99 3.59
CA ARG A 64 3.44 4.80 2.79
C ARG A 64 3.02 4.69 1.34
N PHE A 65 3.26 5.74 0.55
CA PHE A 65 2.90 5.79 -0.86
C PHE A 65 4.16 5.82 -1.72
N ARG A 66 4.29 4.86 -2.62
CA ARG A 66 5.45 4.69 -3.48
C ARG A 66 5.03 4.68 -4.94
N VAL A 67 5.85 5.30 -5.80
CA VAL A 67 5.65 5.30 -7.26
C VAL A 67 6.96 4.97 -7.95
N LEU A 68 6.91 4.10 -8.97
CA LEU A 68 8.03 3.78 -9.83
C LEU A 68 7.98 4.73 -11.03
N VAL A 69 8.96 5.61 -11.09
CA VAL A 69 9.09 6.67 -12.10
C VAL A 69 9.71 6.10 -13.35
N LYS A 70 9.13 6.41 -14.52
CA LYS A 70 9.66 5.97 -15.82
C LYS A 70 10.95 6.70 -16.18
N ASN A 71 11.02 8.00 -15.88
CA ASN A 71 12.18 8.83 -16.13
C ASN A 71 12.45 9.72 -14.90
N PRO A 72 13.63 9.64 -14.27
CA PRO A 72 13.97 10.48 -13.11
C PRO A 72 13.86 11.99 -13.35
N LYS A 73 13.91 12.46 -14.60
CA LYS A 73 13.69 13.88 -14.91
C LYS A 73 12.30 14.37 -14.55
N ASP A 74 11.32 13.47 -14.44
CA ASP A 74 9.93 13.79 -14.14
C ASP A 74 9.64 13.90 -12.63
N LEU A 75 10.64 13.67 -11.75
CA LEU A 75 10.48 13.72 -10.30
C LEU A 75 9.91 15.05 -9.81
N GLY A 76 10.38 16.18 -10.36
CA GLY A 76 9.85 17.51 -10.02
C GLY A 76 8.36 17.64 -10.36
N TYR A 77 7.94 17.12 -11.51
CA TYR A 77 6.54 17.11 -11.92
C TYR A 77 5.68 16.22 -11.03
N ILE A 78 6.19 15.06 -10.62
CA ILE A 78 5.48 14.17 -9.69
C ILE A 78 5.29 14.86 -8.33
N LEU A 79 6.36 15.42 -7.77
CA LEU A 79 6.31 16.16 -6.50
C LEU A 79 5.28 17.29 -6.56
N TYR A 80 5.30 18.09 -7.64
CA TYR A 80 4.32 19.16 -7.86
C TYR A 80 2.90 18.61 -7.94
N THR A 81 2.67 17.55 -8.74
CA THR A 81 1.34 16.96 -8.94
C THR A 81 0.77 16.37 -7.64
N VAL A 82 1.60 15.66 -6.86
CA VAL A 82 1.23 15.13 -5.55
C VAL A 82 0.87 16.27 -4.62
N ASN A 83 1.74 17.30 -4.51
CA ASN A 83 1.47 18.45 -3.66
C ASN A 83 0.15 19.14 -3.99
N GLN A 84 -0.10 19.42 -5.27
CA GLN A 84 -1.37 20.06 -5.71
C GLN A 84 -2.61 19.27 -5.27
N LYS A 85 -2.57 17.95 -5.33
CA LYS A 85 -3.71 17.11 -4.94
C LYS A 85 -3.85 16.94 -3.42
N LEU A 86 -2.76 17.06 -2.68
CA LEU A 86 -2.76 16.96 -1.22
C LEU A 86 -3.09 18.30 -0.52
N GLN A 87 -2.99 19.44 -1.20
CA GLN A 87 -3.17 20.76 -0.59
C GLN A 87 -4.48 20.90 0.20
N ARG A 88 -5.60 20.39 -0.33
CA ARG A 88 -6.90 20.45 0.36
C ARG A 88 -6.85 19.66 1.67
N ALA A 89 -6.28 18.46 1.65
CA ALA A 89 -6.15 17.62 2.85
C ALA A 89 -5.23 18.27 3.89
N CYS A 90 -4.15 18.92 3.45
CA CYS A 90 -3.25 19.66 4.32
C CYS A 90 -3.94 20.88 4.95
N LYS A 91 -4.66 21.70 4.14
CA LYS A 91 -5.42 22.86 4.64
C LYS A 91 -6.49 22.48 5.66
N ASN A 92 -7.09 21.30 5.53
CA ASN A 92 -8.11 20.80 6.44
C ASN A 92 -7.51 19.99 7.62
N ALA A 93 -6.20 20.04 7.83
CA ALA A 93 -5.48 19.30 8.85
C ALA A 93 -5.69 17.76 8.80
N GLN A 94 -6.13 17.23 7.67
CA GLN A 94 -6.26 15.79 7.45
C GLN A 94 -4.89 15.14 7.21
N ILE A 95 -3.93 15.89 6.66
CA ILE A 95 -2.51 15.55 6.57
C ILE A 95 -1.74 16.62 7.34
N TYR A 96 -1.00 16.21 8.37
CA TYR A 96 -0.24 17.14 9.19
C TYR A 96 1.26 17.14 8.90
N ARG A 97 1.76 16.12 8.16
CA ARG A 97 3.17 16.05 7.73
C ARG A 97 3.26 15.22 6.45
N ILE A 98 4.07 15.68 5.50
CA ILE A 98 4.48 14.93 4.32
C ILE A 98 6.00 14.79 4.38
N GLN A 99 6.50 13.60 4.14
CA GLN A 99 7.92 13.31 4.10
C GLN A 99 8.23 12.51 2.85
N VAL A 100 9.28 12.89 2.13
CA VAL A 100 9.91 12.05 1.10
C VAL A 100 11.02 11.27 1.80
N ASP A 101 11.05 9.97 1.62
CA ASP A 101 11.94 9.09 2.36
C ASP A 101 12.63 8.07 1.45
N THR A 102 13.60 7.36 1.98
CA THR A 102 14.34 6.29 1.32
C THR A 102 13.51 5.02 1.29
N TYR A 103 13.37 4.43 0.10
CA TYR A 103 12.76 3.11 -0.04
C TYR A 103 13.81 2.01 0.05
N ASN A 104 13.74 1.22 1.10
CA ASN A 104 14.54 0.01 1.27
C ASN A 104 13.68 -1.22 0.95
N ARG A 105 14.09 -2.02 -0.04
CA ARG A 105 13.48 -3.30 -0.37
C ARG A 105 13.82 -4.34 0.69
N GLU A 106 12.83 -5.08 1.16
CA GLU A 106 12.98 -6.20 2.09
C GLU A 106 13.41 -7.47 1.33
N LEU A 107 14.64 -7.48 0.80
CA LEU A 107 15.14 -8.57 -0.05
C LEU A 107 15.21 -9.91 0.67
N GLU A 108 15.36 -9.91 2.00
CA GLU A 108 15.35 -11.10 2.84
C GLU A 108 13.97 -11.76 2.87
N ARG A 109 12.92 -10.96 2.80
CA ARG A 109 11.52 -11.41 2.88
C ARG A 109 10.99 -11.86 1.52
N TYR A 110 11.28 -11.08 0.47
CA TYR A 110 10.69 -11.30 -0.86
C TYR A 110 11.65 -11.98 -1.85
N GLY A 111 12.93 -12.14 -1.49
CA GLY A 111 13.96 -12.68 -2.38
C GLY A 111 14.51 -11.65 -3.37
N LYS A 112 15.80 -11.71 -3.62
CA LYS A 112 16.49 -10.78 -4.53
C LYS A 112 15.96 -10.86 -5.97
N ASP A 113 15.64 -12.08 -6.41
CA ASP A 113 15.20 -12.32 -7.78
C ASP A 113 13.69 -12.15 -7.98
N HIS A 114 12.92 -12.00 -6.89
CA HIS A 114 11.46 -11.95 -6.92
C HIS A 114 10.85 -10.61 -6.44
N ILE A 115 11.66 -9.71 -5.90
CA ILE A 115 11.16 -8.44 -5.36
C ILE A 115 10.39 -7.60 -6.39
N GLU A 116 10.81 -7.59 -7.66
CA GLU A 116 10.15 -6.83 -8.71
C GLU A 116 8.80 -7.43 -9.11
N PHE A 117 8.65 -8.75 -9.01
CA PHE A 117 7.36 -9.43 -9.13
C PHE A 117 6.44 -9.10 -7.95
N SER A 118 6.99 -9.13 -6.72
CA SER A 118 6.25 -8.75 -5.52
C SER A 118 5.75 -7.30 -5.60
N GLU A 119 6.58 -6.36 -6.07
CA GLU A 119 6.18 -4.97 -6.32
C GLU A 119 5.09 -4.85 -7.39
N SER A 120 5.05 -5.76 -8.37
CA SER A 120 3.97 -5.80 -9.38
C SER A 120 2.66 -6.28 -8.74
N ILE A 121 2.71 -7.28 -7.87
CA ILE A 121 1.55 -7.76 -7.09
C ILE A 121 1.06 -6.64 -6.16
N PHE A 122 1.95 -5.94 -5.45
CA PHE A 122 1.58 -4.80 -4.59
C PHE A 122 0.92 -3.67 -5.36
N SER A 123 1.36 -3.46 -6.61
CA SER A 123 0.76 -2.44 -7.48
C SER A 123 -0.65 -2.85 -7.90
N ALA A 124 -0.86 -4.09 -8.33
CA ALA A 124 -2.17 -4.60 -8.70
C ALA A 124 -3.14 -4.61 -7.51
N ASP A 125 -2.69 -5.07 -6.33
CA ASP A 125 -3.46 -5.03 -5.09
C ASP A 125 -3.86 -3.60 -4.73
N SER A 126 -2.93 -2.65 -4.75
CA SER A 126 -3.19 -1.25 -4.44
C SER A 126 -4.21 -0.62 -5.40
N GLU A 127 -4.16 -0.93 -6.69
CA GLU A 127 -5.15 -0.46 -7.67
C GLU A 127 -6.54 -1.04 -7.39
N CYS A 128 -6.60 -2.34 -7.09
CA CYS A 128 -7.82 -3.03 -6.72
C CYS A 128 -8.44 -2.42 -5.44
N VAL A 129 -7.63 -2.25 -4.39
CA VAL A 129 -8.06 -1.66 -3.11
C VAL A 129 -8.59 -0.24 -3.31
N LEU A 130 -7.90 0.63 -4.08
CA LEU A 130 -8.38 1.99 -4.37
C LEU A 130 -9.73 1.98 -5.09
N SER A 131 -9.92 1.07 -6.02
CA SER A 131 -11.17 0.93 -6.78
C SER A 131 -12.31 0.48 -5.86
N ILE A 132 -12.06 -0.49 -4.99
CA ILE A 132 -13.01 -1.00 -4.00
C ILE A 132 -13.36 0.08 -2.96
N LEU A 133 -12.37 0.77 -2.40
CA LEU A 133 -12.60 1.84 -1.44
C LEU A 133 -13.52 2.92 -2.02
N LYS A 134 -13.37 3.26 -3.29
CA LYS A 134 -14.24 4.22 -3.98
C LYS A 134 -15.70 3.75 -4.05
N ILE A 135 -15.92 2.45 -4.19
CA ILE A 135 -17.26 1.84 -4.21
C ILE A 135 -17.84 1.80 -2.78
N LEU A 136 -17.01 1.43 -1.82
CA LEU A 136 -17.41 1.21 -0.44
C LEU A 136 -17.52 2.48 0.40
N CYS A 137 -17.00 3.62 -0.06
CA CYS A 137 -16.98 4.88 0.71
C CYS A 137 -18.37 5.38 1.16
N LYS A 138 -19.45 4.82 0.63
CA LYS A 138 -20.85 5.12 0.97
C LYS A 138 -21.59 3.90 1.57
N LYS A 139 -20.89 2.81 1.86
CA LYS A 139 -21.46 1.56 2.35
C LYS A 139 -21.12 1.36 3.83
N ASP A 140 -21.90 0.50 4.49
CA ASP A 140 -21.66 0.06 5.85
C ASP A 140 -20.27 -0.60 5.96
N GLU A 141 -19.57 -0.39 7.08
CA GLU A 141 -18.26 -0.98 7.38
C GLU A 141 -18.28 -2.51 7.33
N ASN A 142 -19.43 -3.13 7.57
CA ASN A 142 -19.62 -4.58 7.45
C ASN A 142 -19.29 -5.14 6.08
N TYR A 143 -19.39 -4.36 5.00
CA TYR A 143 -19.00 -4.83 3.68
C TYR A 143 -17.47 -4.87 3.46
N ARG A 144 -16.71 -4.10 4.23
CA ARG A 144 -15.25 -4.02 4.07
C ARG A 144 -14.56 -5.33 4.37
N TRP A 145 -14.86 -5.93 5.52
CA TRP A 145 -14.24 -7.20 5.90
C TRP A 145 -14.66 -8.35 4.98
N MET A 146 -15.94 -8.38 4.52
CA MET A 146 -16.40 -9.37 3.57
C MET A 146 -15.65 -9.29 2.24
N VAL A 147 -15.46 -8.07 1.71
CA VAL A 147 -14.70 -7.85 0.48
C VAL A 147 -13.23 -8.20 0.69
N ALA A 148 -12.63 -7.84 1.82
CA ALA A 148 -11.25 -8.20 2.15
C ALA A 148 -11.04 -9.73 2.19
N LEU A 149 -11.95 -10.47 2.84
CA LEU A 149 -11.91 -11.93 2.83
C LEU A 149 -12.02 -12.51 1.42
N LYS A 150 -12.91 -11.95 0.60
CA LYS A 150 -13.06 -12.38 -0.79
C LYS A 150 -11.79 -12.11 -1.61
N MET A 151 -11.15 -10.97 -1.42
CA MET A 151 -9.87 -10.65 -2.08
C MET A 151 -8.78 -11.63 -1.69
N ILE A 152 -8.65 -11.95 -0.40
CA ILE A 152 -7.68 -12.95 0.09
C ILE A 152 -7.96 -14.32 -0.51
N ASP A 153 -9.22 -14.75 -0.54
CA ASP A 153 -9.62 -16.03 -1.16
C ASP A 153 -9.28 -16.06 -2.66
N CYS A 154 -9.55 -14.98 -3.39
CA CYS A 154 -9.17 -14.85 -4.80
C CYS A 154 -7.65 -14.95 -4.98
N LEU A 155 -6.88 -14.22 -4.19
CA LEU A 155 -5.42 -14.27 -4.23
C LEU A 155 -4.89 -15.70 -3.99
N PHE A 156 -5.44 -16.41 -3.01
CA PHE A 156 -5.06 -17.80 -2.76
C PHE A 156 -5.43 -18.73 -3.93
N ASN A 157 -6.57 -18.48 -4.60
CA ASN A 157 -6.92 -19.22 -5.82
C ASN A 157 -5.95 -18.96 -6.96
N ASP A 158 -5.52 -17.71 -7.15
CA ASP A 158 -4.55 -17.33 -8.18
C ASP A 158 -3.19 -18.01 -7.96
N PHE A 159 -2.83 -18.28 -6.70
CA PHE A 159 -1.66 -19.10 -6.33
C PHE A 159 -1.91 -20.61 -6.38
N GLY A 160 -3.12 -21.04 -6.75
CA GLY A 160 -3.48 -22.45 -6.87
C GLY A 160 -3.60 -23.20 -5.54
N LEU A 161 -3.82 -22.51 -4.42
CA LEU A 161 -3.95 -23.15 -3.12
C LEU A 161 -5.27 -23.91 -2.99
N SER A 162 -5.17 -25.16 -2.56
CA SER A 162 -6.32 -25.97 -2.15
C SER A 162 -6.96 -25.44 -0.87
N LEU A 163 -8.20 -25.85 -0.58
CA LEU A 163 -8.92 -25.42 0.63
C LEU A 163 -8.13 -25.77 1.91
N THR A 164 -7.49 -26.92 1.95
CA THR A 164 -6.67 -27.38 3.10
C THR A 164 -5.44 -26.47 3.29
N GLU A 165 -4.76 -26.10 2.20
CA GLU A 165 -3.60 -25.20 2.25
C GLU A 165 -4.03 -23.78 2.68
N LYS A 166 -5.15 -23.27 2.18
CA LYS A 166 -5.71 -21.99 2.63
C LYS A 166 -5.99 -21.98 4.13
N ALA A 167 -6.66 -23.02 4.63
CA ALA A 167 -6.96 -23.15 6.06
C ALA A 167 -5.68 -23.16 6.91
N SER A 168 -4.67 -23.97 6.52
CA SER A 168 -3.38 -24.01 7.20
C SER A 168 -2.64 -22.67 7.18
N TYR A 169 -2.72 -21.94 6.06
CA TYR A 169 -2.11 -20.61 5.93
C TYR A 169 -2.76 -19.58 6.86
N ILE A 170 -4.11 -19.55 6.90
CA ILE A 170 -4.87 -18.63 7.75
C ILE A 170 -4.63 -18.94 9.23
N GLU A 171 -4.55 -20.23 9.60
CA GLU A 171 -4.25 -20.65 10.98
C GLU A 171 -2.86 -20.14 11.41
N LYS A 172 -1.83 -20.35 10.59
CA LYS A 172 -0.47 -19.86 10.87
C LYS A 172 -0.43 -18.34 11.01
N MET A 173 -1.11 -17.60 10.12
CA MET A 173 -1.21 -16.15 10.22
C MET A 173 -1.91 -15.70 11.50
N SER A 174 -3.02 -16.37 11.88
CA SER A 174 -3.74 -16.08 13.11
C SER A 174 -2.87 -16.29 14.36
N LEU A 175 -2.10 -17.36 14.40
CA LEU A 175 -1.17 -17.64 15.50
C LEU A 175 -0.06 -16.58 15.57
N GLY A 176 0.53 -16.20 14.43
CA GLY A 176 1.53 -15.13 14.38
C GLY A 176 0.99 -13.79 14.88
N PHE A 177 -0.21 -13.40 14.45
CA PHE A 177 -0.88 -12.18 14.92
C PHE A 177 -1.14 -12.21 16.44
N LYS A 178 -1.62 -13.33 16.96
CA LYS A 178 -1.86 -13.49 18.42
C LYS A 178 -0.57 -13.33 19.21
N GLN A 179 0.54 -13.89 18.72
CA GLN A 179 1.85 -13.75 19.38
C GLN A 179 2.37 -12.32 19.35
N GLU A 180 2.24 -11.65 18.19
CA GLU A 180 2.73 -10.27 18.02
C GLU A 180 1.95 -9.24 18.83
N TYR A 181 0.63 -9.40 18.93
CA TYR A 181 -0.25 -8.42 19.59
C TYR A 181 -0.76 -8.85 20.96
N GLY A 182 -0.29 -9.97 21.51
CA GLY A 182 -0.63 -10.43 22.85
C GLY A 182 -2.11 -10.81 23.03
N PHE A 183 -2.81 -11.17 21.96
CA PHE A 183 -4.20 -11.65 22.05
C PHE A 183 -4.23 -13.08 22.62
N ASP A 184 -4.43 -13.20 23.92
CA ASP A 184 -4.78 -14.48 24.55
C ASP A 184 -6.28 -14.72 24.39
N LEU A 185 -6.66 -15.99 24.13
CA LEU A 185 -8.07 -16.41 23.97
C LEU A 185 -8.95 -16.16 25.21
N SER A 186 -8.35 -15.78 26.34
CA SER A 186 -9.05 -15.44 27.58
C SER A 186 -9.86 -14.14 27.53
N LEU A 187 -9.68 -13.30 26.49
CA LEU A 187 -10.38 -12.02 26.31
C LEU A 187 -11.60 -12.07 25.37
N ILE A 188 -11.98 -13.25 24.88
CA ILE A 188 -13.16 -13.41 23.99
C ILE A 188 -14.41 -13.85 24.79
N HIS A 189 -14.47 -13.55 26.08
CA HIS A 189 -15.69 -13.67 26.87
C HIS A 189 -16.27 -12.30 27.17
N ILE A 190 -16.78 -11.64 26.14
CA ILE A 190 -17.84 -10.62 26.30
C ILE A 190 -18.88 -10.84 25.21
#